data_92ecac55241487c0b07cfa37843e8b20
#
_entry.id   92ecac55241487c0b07cfa37843e8b20
#
_cell.length_a   1.000
_cell.length_b   1.000
_cell.length_c   1.000
_cell.angle_alpha   90.00
_cell.angle_beta   90.00
_cell.angle_gamma   90.00
#
_symmetry.space_group_name_H-M   'P 1'
#
loop_
_entity.id
_entity.type
_entity.pdbx_description
1 polymer ?
#
loop_
_entity_poly.entity_id
_entity_poly.type
_entity_poly.pdbx_seq_one_letter_code
_entity_poly.pdbx_strand_id
1 'polypeptide(L)'
;TVLAQDETVYDVYLRVPAPPGTNLRETVNTIAALTGGKDVETQLAAFCSAVSAGELPVTPGLDSIGAAAYYRAGLVQSGAVRLAARGVRRWPDGTILPHTLGFTGPVTAEQWPAARAQGLAMDATIGQNGLEAAYDTLLRGRDGQLQINVGLDGVTRETMQTSTPVPGCTLVLTLDADLQKTLQTALQNQMDTLRTTKGIGAGREVRAGAAVVVDVRTGG
;
A
#
# COMPACT_ATOMS: atom_id res chain seq x y z
N THR A 1 -9.01 -14.18 12.92
CA THR A 1 -7.71 -13.50 12.65
C THR A 1 -7.76 -12.85 11.27
N VAL A 2 -7.29 -11.61 11.16
CA VAL A 2 -7.18 -10.88 9.90
C VAL A 2 -5.83 -11.24 9.27
N LEU A 3 -5.85 -11.81 8.07
CA LEU A 3 -4.65 -12.21 7.33
C LEU A 3 -4.19 -11.13 6.33
N ALA A 4 -5.15 -10.42 5.74
CA ALA A 4 -4.89 -9.28 4.87
C ALA A 4 -6.01 -8.25 5.02
N GLN A 5 -5.68 -6.97 4.99
CA GLN A 5 -6.64 -5.87 5.10
C GLN A 5 -6.20 -4.67 4.27
N ASP A 6 -7.15 -3.83 3.91
CA ASP A 6 -6.85 -2.55 3.29
C ASP A 6 -6.70 -1.49 4.37
N GLU A 7 -5.65 -0.72 4.28
CA GLU A 7 -5.40 0.44 5.12
C GLU A 7 -5.36 1.70 4.28
N THR A 8 -5.95 2.78 4.80
CA THR A 8 -5.83 4.09 4.16
C THR A 8 -4.52 4.73 4.59
N VAL A 9 -3.70 5.05 3.61
CA VAL A 9 -2.49 5.87 3.78
C VAL A 9 -2.63 7.17 3.02
N TYR A 10 -1.82 8.14 3.38
CA TYR A 10 -1.84 9.47 2.81
C TYR A 10 -0.49 9.81 2.18
N ASP A 11 -0.51 10.16 0.91
CA ASP A 11 0.64 10.68 0.20
C ASP A 11 0.60 12.21 0.27
N VAL A 12 1.75 12.81 0.55
CA VAL A 12 1.89 14.26 0.75
C VAL A 12 2.47 14.89 -0.49
N TYR A 13 1.79 15.89 -1.01
CA TYR A 13 2.21 16.68 -2.16
C TYR A 13 2.37 18.15 -1.77
N LEU A 14 3.53 18.73 -2.07
CA LEU A 14 3.81 20.16 -1.93
C LEU A 14 3.45 20.86 -3.24
N ARG A 15 2.62 21.91 -3.16
CA ARG A 15 2.27 22.73 -4.33
C ARG A 15 3.35 23.76 -4.63
N VAL A 16 3.71 23.84 -5.90
CA VAL A 16 4.68 24.82 -6.42
C VAL A 16 4.07 25.50 -7.65
N PRO A 17 3.94 26.84 -7.68
CA PRO A 17 4.24 27.78 -6.58
C PRO A 17 3.28 27.63 -5.40
N ALA A 18 3.73 28.03 -4.24
CA ALA A 18 2.88 28.04 -3.05
C ALA A 18 1.73 29.07 -3.23
N PRO A 19 0.55 28.82 -2.63
CA PRO A 19 -0.56 29.75 -2.67
C PRO A 19 -0.21 31.15 -2.13
N PRO A 20 -0.88 32.20 -2.59
CA PRO A 20 -0.66 33.55 -2.08
C PRO A 20 -0.78 33.63 -0.55
N GLY A 21 0.16 34.29 0.10
CA GLY A 21 0.21 34.44 1.56
C GLY A 21 0.93 33.28 2.27
N THR A 22 1.42 32.28 1.54
CA THR A 22 2.16 31.15 2.12
C THR A 22 3.66 31.33 1.91
N ASN A 23 4.44 31.19 2.99
CA ASN A 23 5.91 31.20 2.92
C ASN A 23 6.42 29.79 2.57
N LEU A 24 6.84 29.59 1.32
CA LEU A 24 7.32 28.31 0.83
C LEU A 24 8.49 27.77 1.67
N ARG A 25 9.42 28.62 2.09
CA ARG A 25 10.58 28.21 2.88
C ARG A 25 10.19 27.71 4.27
N GLU A 26 9.25 28.39 4.92
CA GLU A 26 8.71 27.97 6.22
C GLU A 26 7.93 26.66 6.09
N THR A 27 7.15 26.52 5.02
CA THR A 27 6.45 25.26 4.68
C THR A 27 7.42 24.11 4.53
N VAL A 28 8.49 24.27 3.75
CA VAL A 28 9.54 23.25 3.54
C VAL A 28 10.23 22.88 4.84
N ASN A 29 10.60 23.87 5.68
CA ASN A 29 11.20 23.61 6.98
C ASN A 29 10.28 22.84 7.92
N THR A 30 8.99 23.17 7.92
CA THR A 30 7.98 22.46 8.72
C THR A 30 7.82 21.01 8.23
N ILE A 31 7.77 20.79 6.92
CA ILE A 31 7.73 19.44 6.34
C ILE A 31 8.98 18.67 6.71
N ALA A 32 10.17 19.26 6.58
CA ALA A 32 11.45 18.63 6.96
C ALA A 32 11.46 18.22 8.43
N ALA A 33 10.94 19.04 9.32
CA ALA A 33 10.79 18.70 10.73
C ALA A 33 9.83 17.52 10.97
N LEU A 34 8.72 17.45 10.24
CA LEU A 34 7.74 16.35 10.33
C LEU A 34 8.24 15.04 9.73
N THR A 35 9.13 15.11 8.73
CA THR A 35 9.68 13.93 8.02
C THR A 35 11.01 13.45 8.58
N GLY A 36 11.52 14.08 9.64
CA GLY A 36 12.80 13.72 10.23
C GLY A 36 14.01 14.15 9.39
N GLY A 37 13.94 15.29 8.71
CA GLY A 37 15.07 15.88 8.00
C GLY A 37 15.34 15.28 6.62
N LYS A 38 14.36 14.64 5.99
CA LYS A 38 14.47 14.23 4.58
C LYS A 38 14.71 15.45 3.71
N ASP A 39 15.52 15.27 2.68
CA ASP A 39 16.07 16.31 1.79
C ASP A 39 15.01 16.97 0.88
N VAL A 40 14.02 17.59 1.51
CA VAL A 40 12.89 18.25 0.83
C VAL A 40 13.38 19.48 0.04
N GLU A 41 14.40 20.17 0.54
CA GLU A 41 14.97 21.34 -0.15
C GLU A 41 15.63 20.96 -1.47
N THR A 42 16.42 19.89 -1.52
CA THR A 42 17.06 19.41 -2.74
C THR A 42 16.03 18.89 -3.74
N GLN A 43 15.01 18.16 -3.25
CA GLN A 43 13.91 17.70 -4.09
C GLN A 43 13.12 18.88 -4.68
N LEU A 44 12.88 19.91 -3.89
CA LEU A 44 12.21 21.13 -4.34
C LEU A 44 13.05 21.87 -5.39
N ALA A 45 14.36 22.04 -5.15
CA ALA A 45 15.26 22.69 -6.11
C ALA A 45 15.30 21.93 -7.45
N ALA A 46 15.40 20.61 -7.42
CA ALA A 46 15.35 19.77 -8.60
C ALA A 46 14.01 19.86 -9.34
N PHE A 47 12.90 19.85 -8.60
CA PHE A 47 11.56 19.99 -9.17
C PHE A 47 11.36 21.36 -9.83
N CYS A 48 11.72 22.45 -9.16
CA CYS A 48 11.61 23.82 -9.70
C CYS A 48 12.50 24.05 -10.92
N SER A 49 13.61 23.30 -11.08
CA SER A 49 14.43 23.37 -12.27
C SER A 49 13.82 22.66 -13.47
N ALA A 50 12.98 21.65 -13.22
CA ALA A 50 12.35 20.83 -14.26
C ALA A 50 10.95 21.33 -14.66
N VAL A 51 10.19 21.89 -13.71
CA VAL A 51 8.77 22.27 -13.87
C VAL A 51 8.49 23.61 -13.24
N SER A 52 7.81 24.51 -13.96
CA SER A 52 7.48 25.85 -13.47
C SER A 52 6.31 25.86 -12.48
N ALA A 53 5.43 24.88 -12.51
CA ALA A 53 4.30 24.75 -11.59
C ALA A 53 3.82 23.29 -11.52
N GLY A 54 3.42 22.83 -10.34
CA GLY A 54 2.90 21.48 -10.16
C GLY A 54 2.85 21.04 -8.69
N GLU A 55 2.75 19.74 -8.49
CA GLU A 55 2.75 19.11 -7.17
C GLU A 55 3.96 18.18 -7.02
N LEU A 56 4.80 18.49 -6.05
CA LEU A 56 5.98 17.68 -5.71
C LEU A 56 5.58 16.61 -4.69
N PRO A 57 5.73 15.31 -4.97
CA PRO A 57 5.55 14.27 -3.97
C PRO A 57 6.68 14.35 -2.94
N VAL A 58 6.32 14.50 -1.66
CA VAL A 58 7.29 14.71 -0.57
C VAL A 58 7.40 13.50 0.32
N THR A 59 6.26 12.98 0.78
CA THR A 59 6.24 11.85 1.70
C THR A 59 5.11 10.90 1.29
N PRO A 60 5.43 9.67 0.89
CA PRO A 60 4.43 8.65 0.58
C PRO A 60 4.01 7.87 1.83
N GLY A 61 2.77 7.43 1.87
CA GLY A 61 2.31 6.36 2.74
C GLY A 61 2.25 6.68 4.22
N LEU A 62 1.91 7.90 4.61
CA LEU A 62 1.65 8.25 6.01
C LEU A 62 0.38 7.58 6.52
N ASP A 63 0.41 7.16 7.77
CA ASP A 63 -0.79 6.77 8.50
C ASP A 63 -1.66 8.00 8.87
N SER A 64 -2.81 7.76 9.47
CA SER A 64 -3.73 8.83 9.89
C SER A 64 -3.11 9.77 10.94
N ILE A 65 -2.20 9.28 11.78
CA ILE A 65 -1.52 10.08 12.80
C ILE A 65 -0.52 11.03 12.14
N GLY A 66 0.28 10.51 11.21
CA GLY A 66 1.20 11.30 10.42
C GLY A 66 0.46 12.36 9.58
N ALA A 67 -0.63 11.99 8.91
CA ALA A 67 -1.45 12.95 8.16
C ALA A 67 -2.04 14.05 9.05
N ALA A 68 -2.50 13.69 10.26
CA ALA A 68 -3.02 14.66 11.23
C ALA A 68 -1.96 15.69 11.69
N ALA A 69 -0.66 15.34 11.66
CA ALA A 69 0.40 16.27 11.97
C ALA A 69 0.48 17.42 10.96
N TYR A 70 0.27 17.15 9.66
CA TYR A 70 0.22 18.16 8.61
C TYR A 70 -0.99 19.09 8.74
N TYR A 71 -2.14 18.56 9.18
CA TYR A 71 -3.31 19.38 9.51
C TYR A 71 -3.05 20.29 10.70
N ARG A 72 -2.46 19.76 11.78
CA ARG A 72 -2.13 20.55 12.99
C ARG A 72 -1.10 21.64 12.71
N ALA A 73 -0.17 21.40 11.80
CA ALA A 73 0.81 22.38 11.36
C ALA A 73 0.23 23.48 10.42
N GLY A 74 -1.08 23.42 10.09
CA GLY A 74 -1.73 24.39 9.21
C GLY A 74 -1.35 24.28 7.72
N LEU A 75 -0.56 23.27 7.34
CA LEU A 75 -0.02 23.14 5.98
C LEU A 75 -1.09 22.80 4.95
N VAL A 76 -2.09 22.02 5.35
CA VAL A 76 -3.22 21.64 4.47
C VAL A 76 -4.20 22.81 4.33
N GLN A 77 -4.51 23.51 5.42
CA GLN A 77 -5.43 24.65 5.43
C GLN A 77 -4.89 25.82 4.62
N SER A 78 -3.57 26.04 4.61
CA SER A 78 -2.92 27.05 3.77
C SER A 78 -2.99 26.72 2.28
N GLY A 79 -3.35 25.50 1.91
CA GLY A 79 -3.33 25.00 0.53
C GLY A 79 -1.94 24.73 -0.03
N ALA A 80 -0.88 24.93 0.75
CA ALA A 80 0.50 24.66 0.34
C ALA A 80 0.77 23.15 0.19
N VAL A 81 0.08 22.33 0.99
CA VAL A 81 0.21 20.87 0.98
C VAL A 81 -1.15 20.23 0.67
N ARG A 82 -1.13 19.25 -0.22
CA ARG A 82 -2.27 18.38 -0.49
C ARG A 82 -1.97 16.98 0.07
N LEU A 83 -2.93 16.42 0.78
CA LEU A 83 -2.93 15.03 1.19
C LEU A 83 -3.83 14.23 0.23
N ALA A 84 -3.28 13.20 -0.38
CA ALA A 84 -4.02 12.27 -1.22
C ALA A 84 -4.16 10.93 -0.47
N ALA A 85 -5.39 10.57 -0.14
CA ALA A 85 -5.69 9.28 0.45
C ALA A 85 -5.59 8.18 -0.61
N ARG A 86 -4.94 7.07 -0.26
CA ARG A 86 -4.85 5.89 -1.11
C ARG A 86 -4.97 4.61 -0.26
N GLY A 87 -5.66 3.60 -0.79
CA GLY A 87 -5.71 2.27 -0.20
C GLY A 87 -4.40 1.52 -0.42
N VAL A 88 -3.93 0.84 0.62
CA VAL A 88 -2.76 -0.06 0.55
C VAL A 88 -3.13 -1.38 1.18
N ARG A 89 -2.87 -2.47 0.46
CA ARG A 89 -3.04 -3.82 1.00
C ARG A 89 -1.94 -4.10 2.02
N ARG A 90 -2.31 -4.52 3.22
CA ARG A 90 -1.42 -4.90 4.31
C ARG A 90 -1.67 -6.33 4.74
N TRP A 91 -0.59 -7.01 5.08
CA TRP A 91 -0.60 -8.35 5.66
C TRP A 91 -0.01 -8.25 7.06
N PRO A 92 -0.85 -8.20 8.13
CA PRO A 92 -0.39 -7.98 9.51
C PRO A 92 0.64 -9.01 9.97
N ASP A 93 0.47 -10.27 9.54
CA ASP A 93 1.48 -11.32 9.72
C ASP A 93 1.81 -11.93 8.35
N GLY A 94 2.70 -11.26 7.62
CA GLY A 94 3.13 -11.68 6.27
C GLY A 94 3.91 -13.00 6.22
N THR A 95 4.19 -13.61 7.38
CA THR A 95 4.86 -14.91 7.47
C THR A 95 3.87 -16.08 7.37
N ILE A 96 2.58 -15.81 7.59
CA ILE A 96 1.53 -16.84 7.51
C ILE A 96 1.05 -16.99 6.07
N LEU A 97 1.22 -18.16 5.49
CA LEU A 97 0.71 -18.55 4.17
C LEU A 97 1.03 -17.57 3.02
N PRO A 98 2.26 -17.03 2.89
CA PRO A 98 2.56 -15.99 1.92
C PRO A 98 2.27 -16.42 0.48
N HIS A 99 2.51 -17.68 0.14
CA HIS A 99 2.26 -18.21 -1.21
C HIS A 99 0.78 -18.48 -1.49
N THR A 100 0.00 -18.78 -0.45
CA THR A 100 -1.46 -19.02 -0.56
C THR A 100 -2.19 -17.68 -0.64
N LEU A 101 -1.87 -16.74 0.24
CA LEU A 101 -2.47 -15.40 0.22
C LEU A 101 -2.08 -14.66 -1.05
N GLY A 102 -0.81 -14.68 -1.38
CA GLY A 102 -0.29 -13.92 -2.49
C GLY A 102 0.00 -12.47 -2.14
N PHE A 103 0.13 -11.65 -3.16
CA PHE A 103 0.36 -10.22 -3.02
C PHE A 103 -0.32 -9.43 -4.15
N THR A 104 -0.47 -8.13 -3.92
CA THR A 104 -0.95 -7.17 -4.91
C THR A 104 0.21 -6.35 -5.47
N GLY A 105 0.09 -5.92 -6.70
CA GLY A 105 1.09 -5.10 -7.37
C GLY A 105 0.52 -4.32 -8.54
N PRO A 106 1.28 -3.38 -9.13
CA PRO A 106 0.83 -2.62 -10.28
C PRO A 106 0.56 -3.53 -11.48
N VAL A 107 -0.35 -3.11 -12.34
CA VAL A 107 -0.63 -3.79 -13.61
C VAL A 107 0.62 -3.79 -14.47
N THR A 108 1.02 -4.98 -14.97
CA THR A 108 2.15 -5.10 -15.89
C THR A 108 1.73 -4.78 -17.33
N ALA A 109 2.70 -4.52 -18.21
CA ALA A 109 2.44 -4.28 -19.63
C ALA A 109 1.70 -5.45 -20.30
N GLU A 110 1.97 -6.67 -19.86
CA GLU A 110 1.32 -7.90 -20.37
C GLU A 110 -0.12 -8.03 -19.89
N GLN A 111 -0.40 -7.59 -18.67
CA GLN A 111 -1.73 -7.61 -18.07
C GLN A 111 -2.61 -6.45 -18.53
N TRP A 112 -2.00 -5.37 -19.04
CA TRP A 112 -2.69 -4.14 -19.40
C TRP A 112 -3.87 -4.32 -20.36
N PRO A 113 -3.80 -5.11 -21.45
CA PRO A 113 -4.94 -5.27 -22.33
C PRO A 113 -6.19 -5.82 -21.63
N ALA A 114 -6.00 -6.77 -20.72
CA ALA A 114 -7.10 -7.36 -19.92
C ALA A 114 -7.61 -6.38 -18.85
N ALA A 115 -6.71 -5.67 -18.17
CA ALA A 115 -7.04 -4.67 -17.17
C ALA A 115 -7.83 -3.50 -17.77
N ARG A 116 -7.41 -3.01 -18.94
CA ARG A 116 -8.10 -1.97 -19.69
C ARG A 116 -9.51 -2.39 -20.09
N ALA A 117 -9.69 -3.63 -20.52
CA ALA A 117 -11.01 -4.18 -20.86
C ALA A 117 -11.96 -4.19 -19.65
N GLN A 118 -11.44 -4.26 -18.44
CA GLN A 118 -12.17 -4.15 -17.17
C GLN A 118 -12.36 -2.69 -16.71
N GLY A 119 -11.88 -1.71 -17.46
CA GLY A 119 -11.97 -0.30 -17.12
C GLY A 119 -10.99 0.18 -16.06
N LEU A 120 -9.90 -0.58 -15.80
CA LEU A 120 -8.89 -0.20 -14.84
C LEU A 120 -7.97 0.90 -15.39
N ALA A 121 -7.44 1.73 -14.48
CA ALA A 121 -6.40 2.68 -14.80
C ALA A 121 -5.04 1.97 -15.01
N MET A 122 -4.12 2.61 -15.72
CA MET A 122 -2.82 2.02 -16.05
C MET A 122 -1.93 1.83 -14.81
N ASP A 123 -2.16 2.63 -13.78
CA ASP A 123 -1.50 2.60 -12.48
C ASP A 123 -2.27 1.80 -11.41
N ALA A 124 -3.33 1.09 -11.82
CA ALA A 124 -4.12 0.27 -10.91
C ALA A 124 -3.27 -0.83 -10.27
N THR A 125 -3.58 -1.15 -9.03
CA THR A 125 -3.02 -2.29 -8.31
C THR A 125 -3.98 -3.47 -8.40
N ILE A 126 -3.46 -4.63 -8.78
CA ILE A 126 -4.22 -5.88 -8.91
C ILE A 126 -3.55 -7.01 -8.14
N GLY A 127 -4.28 -8.08 -7.86
CA GLY A 127 -3.71 -9.32 -7.34
C GLY A 127 -2.77 -9.97 -8.33
N GLN A 128 -1.53 -10.28 -7.90
CA GLN A 128 -0.50 -10.83 -8.78
C GLN A 128 -0.42 -12.35 -8.70
N ASN A 129 -0.67 -12.93 -7.54
CA ASN A 129 -0.70 -14.38 -7.34
C ASN A 129 -1.57 -14.78 -6.14
N GLY A 130 -1.71 -16.10 -5.90
CA GLY A 130 -2.45 -16.66 -4.77
C GLY A 130 -3.93 -16.29 -4.75
N LEU A 131 -4.49 -16.16 -3.57
CA LEU A 131 -5.88 -15.75 -3.36
C LEU A 131 -6.13 -14.32 -3.80
N GLU A 132 -5.14 -13.42 -3.67
CA GLU A 132 -5.25 -12.04 -4.14
C GLU A 132 -5.51 -11.98 -5.65
N ALA A 133 -4.83 -12.81 -6.45
CA ALA A 133 -5.07 -12.89 -7.89
C ALA A 133 -6.36 -13.64 -8.23
N ALA A 134 -6.64 -14.75 -7.55
CA ALA A 134 -7.81 -15.58 -7.84
C ALA A 134 -9.14 -14.86 -7.55
N TYR A 135 -9.15 -13.99 -6.54
CA TYR A 135 -10.33 -13.25 -6.10
C TYR A 135 -10.20 -11.73 -6.28
N ASP A 136 -9.26 -11.27 -7.11
CA ASP A 136 -8.97 -9.85 -7.34
C ASP A 136 -10.22 -9.02 -7.65
N THR A 137 -11.08 -9.49 -8.53
CA THR A 137 -12.31 -8.77 -8.92
C THR A 137 -13.31 -8.58 -7.77
N LEU A 138 -13.27 -9.44 -6.76
CA LEU A 138 -14.11 -9.36 -5.57
C LEU A 138 -13.45 -8.52 -4.48
N LEU A 139 -12.14 -8.67 -4.30
CA LEU A 139 -11.37 -8.02 -3.24
C LEU A 139 -11.09 -6.55 -3.53
N ARG A 140 -10.82 -6.20 -4.79
CA ARG A 140 -10.39 -4.86 -5.19
C ARG A 140 -11.47 -3.79 -5.05
N GLY A 141 -12.77 -4.14 -5.21
CA GLY A 141 -13.85 -3.16 -5.27
C GLY A 141 -13.86 -2.36 -6.59
N ARG A 142 -14.40 -1.16 -6.55
CA ARG A 142 -14.47 -0.24 -7.71
C ARG A 142 -14.15 1.18 -7.27
N ASP A 143 -13.26 1.82 -8.01
CA ASP A 143 -12.89 3.22 -7.76
C ASP A 143 -14.05 4.16 -8.09
N GLY A 144 -14.17 5.21 -7.28
CA GLY A 144 -15.03 6.35 -7.59
C GLY A 144 -14.38 7.22 -8.66
N GLN A 145 -15.19 8.02 -9.34
CA GLN A 145 -14.72 8.99 -10.32
C GLN A 145 -15.08 10.41 -9.88
N LEU A 146 -14.10 11.29 -9.94
CA LEU A 146 -14.24 12.69 -9.62
C LEU A 146 -13.85 13.52 -10.86
N GLN A 147 -14.79 14.29 -11.37
CA GLN A 147 -14.53 15.24 -12.45
C GLN A 147 -14.21 16.60 -11.85
N ILE A 148 -13.06 17.15 -12.20
CA ILE A 148 -12.61 18.45 -11.73
C ILE A 148 -12.50 19.37 -12.94
N ASN A 149 -13.25 20.47 -12.95
CA ASN A 149 -13.15 21.53 -13.93
C ASN A 149 -12.18 22.58 -13.43
N VAL A 150 -11.07 22.77 -14.16
CA VAL A 150 -10.01 23.71 -13.82
C VAL A 150 -10.04 24.87 -14.83
N GLY A 151 -10.03 26.11 -14.35
CA GLY A 151 -9.91 27.29 -15.20
C GLY A 151 -8.52 27.41 -15.84
N LEU A 152 -8.39 28.27 -16.85
CA LEU A 152 -7.10 28.56 -17.49
C LEU A 152 -6.05 29.15 -16.52
N ASP A 153 -6.51 29.69 -15.40
CA ASP A 153 -5.71 30.20 -14.29
C ASP A 153 -5.25 29.10 -13.32
N GLY A 154 -5.53 27.82 -13.60
CA GLY A 154 -5.20 26.68 -12.74
C GLY A 154 -6.10 26.55 -11.50
N VAL A 155 -7.12 27.38 -11.34
CA VAL A 155 -8.04 27.34 -10.21
C VAL A 155 -9.16 26.34 -10.47
N THR A 156 -9.40 25.43 -9.53
CA THR A 156 -10.54 24.51 -9.57
C THR A 156 -11.84 25.31 -9.43
N ARG A 157 -12.69 25.26 -10.45
CA ARG A 157 -13.95 25.98 -10.48
C ARG A 157 -15.12 25.13 -10.04
N GLU A 158 -15.07 23.87 -10.33
CA GLU A 158 -16.15 22.94 -10.04
C GLU A 158 -15.58 21.54 -9.82
N THR A 159 -16.17 20.83 -8.88
CA THR A 159 -15.84 19.42 -8.60
C THR A 159 -17.14 18.64 -8.58
N MET A 160 -17.28 17.66 -9.47
CA MET A 160 -18.45 16.79 -9.55
C MET A 160 -18.04 15.33 -9.36
N GLN A 161 -18.63 14.66 -8.38
CA GLN A 161 -18.45 13.23 -8.22
C GLN A 161 -19.36 12.51 -9.23
N THR A 162 -18.74 11.80 -10.17
CA THR A 162 -19.46 11.09 -11.24
C THR A 162 -19.86 9.69 -10.80
N SER A 163 -19.05 9.04 -9.97
CA SER A 163 -19.39 7.74 -9.38
C SER A 163 -18.88 7.64 -7.94
N THR A 164 -19.62 6.92 -7.10
CA THR A 164 -19.21 6.62 -5.72
C THR A 164 -18.32 5.40 -5.70
N PRO A 165 -17.21 5.39 -4.94
CA PRO A 165 -16.38 4.21 -4.77
C PRO A 165 -17.19 3.10 -4.08
N VAL A 166 -16.97 1.86 -4.51
CA VAL A 166 -17.58 0.66 -3.91
C VAL A 166 -16.46 -0.18 -3.31
N PRO A 167 -16.47 -0.43 -1.98
CA PRO A 167 -15.45 -1.25 -1.34
C PRO A 167 -15.49 -2.69 -1.85
N GLY A 168 -14.34 -3.36 -1.81
CA GLY A 168 -14.24 -4.78 -2.09
C GLY A 168 -14.92 -5.65 -1.03
N CYS A 169 -15.10 -6.92 -1.36
CA CYS A 169 -15.71 -7.91 -0.47
C CYS A 169 -14.68 -8.46 0.51
N THR A 170 -15.16 -8.98 1.64
CA THR A 170 -14.35 -9.76 2.58
C THR A 170 -14.37 -11.24 2.18
N LEU A 171 -13.19 -11.84 2.06
CA LEU A 171 -13.03 -13.27 1.84
C LEU A 171 -12.78 -13.97 3.18
N VAL A 172 -13.65 -14.91 3.54
CA VAL A 172 -13.48 -15.74 4.74
C VAL A 172 -12.93 -17.10 4.32
N LEU A 173 -11.79 -17.46 4.91
CA LEU A 173 -11.12 -18.74 4.64
C LEU A 173 -11.49 -19.78 5.69
N THR A 174 -11.44 -21.05 5.30
CA THR A 174 -11.61 -22.20 6.21
C THR A 174 -10.32 -22.53 6.99
N LEU A 175 -9.23 -21.82 6.73
CA LEU A 175 -7.93 -22.02 7.35
C LEU A 175 -7.92 -21.49 8.79
N ASP A 176 -7.37 -22.29 9.70
CA ASP A 176 -7.08 -21.87 11.07
C ASP A 176 -5.68 -21.25 11.14
N ALA A 177 -5.62 -19.95 11.37
CA ALA A 177 -4.38 -19.17 11.39
C ALA A 177 -3.47 -19.59 12.56
N ASP A 178 -4.04 -19.93 13.72
CA ASP A 178 -3.27 -20.29 14.91
C ASP A 178 -2.67 -21.70 14.76
N LEU A 179 -3.46 -22.62 14.19
CA LEU A 179 -2.96 -23.96 13.81
C LEU A 179 -1.85 -23.85 12.77
N GLN A 180 -2.03 -23.03 11.74
CA GLN A 180 -1.03 -22.79 10.70
C GLN A 180 0.28 -22.25 11.29
N LYS A 181 0.22 -21.27 12.18
CA LYS A 181 1.39 -20.69 12.86
C LYS A 181 2.10 -21.72 13.74
N THR A 182 1.34 -22.51 14.47
CA THR A 182 1.86 -23.60 15.30
C THR A 182 2.60 -24.64 14.44
N LEU A 183 1.98 -25.07 13.34
CA LEU A 183 2.57 -26.04 12.41
C LEU A 183 3.87 -25.50 11.79
N GLN A 184 3.87 -24.25 11.36
CA GLN A 184 5.03 -23.57 10.77
C GLN A 184 6.19 -23.49 11.76
N THR A 185 5.89 -23.12 13.03
CA THR A 185 6.88 -23.06 14.11
C THR A 185 7.43 -24.46 14.44
N ALA A 186 6.56 -25.47 14.54
CA ALA A 186 6.97 -26.83 14.82
C ALA A 186 7.87 -27.39 13.70
N LEU A 187 7.51 -27.14 12.44
CA LEU A 187 8.32 -27.56 11.29
C LEU A 187 9.70 -26.88 11.32
N GLN A 188 9.76 -25.58 11.56
CA GLN A 188 11.01 -24.83 11.65
C GLN A 188 11.91 -25.37 12.78
N ASN A 189 11.35 -25.57 13.96
CA ASN A 189 12.08 -26.13 15.12
C ASN A 189 12.63 -27.54 14.83
N GLN A 190 11.85 -28.37 14.15
CA GLN A 190 12.30 -29.70 13.76
C GLN A 190 13.43 -29.64 12.72
N MET A 191 13.34 -28.75 11.74
CA MET A 191 14.41 -28.56 10.76
C MET A 191 15.71 -28.08 11.44
N ASP A 192 15.62 -27.15 12.40
CA ASP A 192 16.77 -26.63 13.13
C ASP A 192 17.37 -27.70 14.05
N THR A 193 16.54 -28.52 14.67
CA THR A 193 17.00 -29.70 15.43
C THR A 193 17.78 -30.66 14.55
N LEU A 194 17.26 -30.99 13.36
CA LEU A 194 17.94 -31.88 12.42
C LEU A 194 19.28 -31.31 11.91
N ARG A 195 19.40 -30.01 11.73
CA ARG A 195 20.67 -29.33 11.36
C ARG A 195 21.73 -29.42 12.45
N THR A 196 21.31 -29.39 13.72
CA THR A 196 22.21 -29.34 14.88
C THR A 196 22.47 -30.69 15.53
N THR A 197 21.66 -31.72 15.22
CA THR A 197 21.79 -33.06 15.80
C THR A 197 23.13 -33.69 15.40
N LYS A 198 23.85 -34.24 16.39
CA LYS A 198 25.09 -34.99 16.20
C LYS A 198 24.78 -36.49 16.09
N GLY A 199 25.40 -37.15 15.16
CA GLY A 199 25.24 -38.62 15.02
C GLY A 199 25.10 -39.08 13.58
N ILE A 200 24.53 -40.29 13.36
CA ILE A 200 24.28 -40.79 12.02
C ILE A 200 23.27 -39.93 11.32
N GLY A 201 23.70 -39.22 10.26
CA GLY A 201 22.91 -38.19 9.56
C GLY A 201 23.17 -36.77 10.04
N ALA A 202 24.10 -36.58 10.99
CA ALA A 202 24.54 -35.23 11.40
C ALA A 202 25.11 -34.44 10.22
N GLY A 203 24.83 -33.13 10.20
CA GLY A 203 25.32 -32.24 9.16
C GLY A 203 24.56 -32.32 7.83
N ARG A 204 23.41 -33.01 7.75
CA ARG A 204 22.56 -32.96 6.58
C ARG A 204 22.04 -31.53 6.44
N GLU A 205 22.26 -30.92 5.27
CA GLU A 205 21.65 -29.66 4.90
C GLU A 205 20.15 -29.83 4.71
N VAL A 206 19.39 -29.73 5.81
CA VAL A 206 17.94 -29.66 5.73
C VAL A 206 17.56 -28.25 5.27
N ARG A 207 17.25 -28.13 3.97
CA ARG A 207 16.95 -26.83 3.34
C ARG A 207 15.45 -26.56 3.24
N ALA A 208 14.62 -27.61 3.20
CA ALA A 208 13.20 -27.49 3.04
C ALA A 208 12.46 -28.56 3.82
N GLY A 209 11.23 -28.26 4.19
CA GLY A 209 10.28 -29.19 4.80
C GLY A 209 8.87 -28.81 4.40
N ALA A 210 7.95 -29.78 4.45
CA ALA A 210 6.53 -29.58 4.24
C ALA A 210 5.73 -30.31 5.30
N ALA A 211 4.62 -29.73 5.73
CA ALA A 211 3.67 -30.36 6.62
C ALA A 211 2.24 -29.97 6.20
N VAL A 212 1.31 -30.88 6.33
CA VAL A 212 -0.10 -30.69 6.03
C VAL A 212 -0.93 -31.26 7.18
N VAL A 213 -1.89 -30.47 7.65
CA VAL A 213 -2.89 -30.88 8.63
C VAL A 213 -4.27 -30.67 8.02
N VAL A 214 -5.11 -31.69 8.12
CA VAL A 214 -6.47 -31.68 7.57
C VAL A 214 -7.43 -32.21 8.64
N ASP A 215 -8.55 -31.51 8.89
CA ASP A 215 -9.62 -32.07 9.72
C ASP A 215 -10.33 -33.18 8.93
N VAL A 216 -10.20 -34.38 9.40
CA VAL A 216 -10.77 -35.57 8.74
C VAL A 216 -12.31 -35.58 8.67
N ARG A 217 -12.98 -34.72 9.45
CA ARG A 217 -14.45 -34.62 9.47
C ARG A 217 -14.97 -33.62 8.42
N THR A 218 -14.23 -32.57 8.16
CA THR A 218 -14.65 -31.47 7.29
C THR A 218 -13.87 -31.42 5.97
N GLY A 219 -12.68 -32.01 5.94
CA GLY A 219 -11.78 -31.94 4.79
C GLY A 219 -11.07 -30.59 4.62
N GLY A 220 -11.17 -29.71 5.63
CA GLY A 220 -10.59 -28.35 5.62
C GLY A 220 -9.48 -28.18 6.65
#